data_e5dc363586ca150ff5fb93cb29042e4e
#
_entry.id   e5dc363586ca150ff5fb93cb29042e4e
#
_cell.length_a   1.000
_cell.length_b   1.000
_cell.length_c   1.000
_cell.angle_alpha   90.00
_cell.angle_beta   90.00
_cell.angle_gamma   90.00
#
_symmetry.space_group_name_H-M   'P 1'
#
loop_
_entity.id
_entity.type
_entity.pdbx_description
1 polymer ?
#
loop_
_entity_poly.entity_id
_entity_poly.type
_entity_poly.pdbx_seq_one_letter_code
_entity_poly.pdbx_strand_id
1 'polypeptide(L)'
;MDLSNLFSQFMAILKIFLQNIESYVSGLDITKVADILLYNPREPLLFSSGAFLFIFLVFMIDYYCLRNKVDARLLFVTLFSYYFFYKSSSFYFLLLLIVTVSDFYIARRVAKGKHPKLWLALTLLIDLGLLAYFKYTNFFAGMVTQMIGGNFQPWDIFLPVGISFYTFKTISYVVDVYRKKTEPMESLLDYAFYVSFFPTLLAGPITRATDFGPQIRKPLHISREMFAQGVFFIIIGLFKKAVISDYISQNFVDRIFDNPTLFSGGEVLLGLYGYCIQIYCDFSGYSDMAIGIALLLGFKIPMNFNAPLTADSMTDFWRRWHISLSTWIRDYVYISLGGNKKGTLRMYFNQMVAMTACGLWHGASLNFIVWGVLHGALVCVHKFWSQTVLKHDRRYHPSGLRRFISVFITFHVLCFTWLFFRCKDFDAVWVMVKQMFTKFNPSVLPDVFMGYKYVFLLMIFALLTHWIPDSWQNRCVRILEKGGVLLSAIVITIVIFIIMQVKSSDIQPFIYFQF
;
A
#
# COMPACT_ATOMS: atom_id res chain seq x y z
N MET A 1 39.62 -23.94 32.32
CA MET A 1 39.55 -23.74 30.86
C MET A 1 40.40 -22.56 30.54
N ASP A 2 41.53 -22.80 29.83
CA ASP A 2 42.61 -21.83 29.66
C ASP A 2 42.16 -20.72 28.70
N LEU A 3 42.15 -19.47 29.15
CA LEU A 3 41.74 -18.30 28.40
C LEU A 3 42.59 -18.13 27.12
N SER A 4 43.86 -18.60 27.16
CA SER A 4 44.78 -18.57 26.01
C SER A 4 44.32 -19.50 24.87
N ASN A 5 43.72 -20.65 25.22
CA ASN A 5 43.21 -21.62 24.28
C ASN A 5 41.88 -21.14 23.63
N LEU A 6 41.03 -20.46 24.40
CA LEU A 6 39.80 -19.85 23.89
C LEU A 6 40.08 -18.68 22.91
N PHE A 7 41.08 -17.87 23.25
CA PHE A 7 41.55 -16.76 22.38
C PHE A 7 42.17 -17.28 21.09
N SER A 8 42.98 -18.34 21.14
CA SER A 8 43.55 -18.98 19.95
C SER A 8 42.47 -19.57 19.04
N GLN A 9 41.46 -20.23 19.60
CA GLN A 9 40.30 -20.75 18.85
C GLN A 9 39.48 -19.62 18.20
N PHE A 10 39.21 -18.55 18.94
CA PHE A 10 38.54 -17.36 18.40
C PHE A 10 39.31 -16.73 17.24
N MET A 11 40.62 -16.55 17.37
CA MET A 11 41.48 -16.02 16.31
C MET A 11 41.56 -16.92 15.08
N ALA A 12 41.54 -18.26 15.27
CA ALA A 12 41.48 -19.21 14.16
C ALA A 12 40.13 -19.11 13.41
N ILE A 13 38.99 -19.04 14.12
CA ILE A 13 37.66 -18.85 13.54
C ILE A 13 37.59 -17.51 12.80
N LEU A 14 38.09 -16.44 13.38
CA LEU A 14 38.11 -15.11 12.76
C LEU A 14 38.97 -15.12 11.47
N LYS A 15 40.11 -15.80 11.46
CA LYS A 15 40.97 -15.95 10.28
C LYS A 15 40.28 -16.72 9.15
N ILE A 16 39.57 -17.82 9.47
CA ILE A 16 38.79 -18.60 8.51
C ILE A 16 37.62 -17.74 7.97
N PHE A 17 36.95 -16.99 8.83
CA PHE A 17 35.88 -16.06 8.43
C PHE A 17 36.36 -14.97 7.48
N LEU A 18 37.55 -14.35 7.77
CA LEU A 18 38.16 -13.34 6.89
C LEU A 18 38.60 -13.93 5.56
N GLN A 19 39.20 -15.14 5.56
CA GLN A 19 39.58 -15.82 4.32
C GLN A 19 38.38 -16.20 3.46
N ASN A 20 37.28 -16.61 4.08
CA ASN A 20 36.03 -16.85 3.37
C ASN A 20 35.44 -15.55 2.78
N ILE A 21 35.46 -14.44 3.50
CA ILE A 21 35.05 -13.13 2.97
C ILE A 21 35.94 -12.74 1.78
N GLU A 22 37.24 -12.89 1.88
CA GLU A 22 38.18 -12.57 0.80
C GLU A 22 37.96 -13.44 -0.45
N SER A 23 37.67 -14.72 -0.27
CA SER A 23 37.28 -15.64 -1.34
C SER A 23 35.92 -15.27 -1.95
N TYR A 24 34.95 -14.84 -1.15
CA TYR A 24 33.65 -14.37 -1.65
C TYR A 24 33.77 -13.04 -2.39
N VAL A 25 34.59 -12.10 -1.91
CA VAL A 25 34.81 -10.80 -2.55
C VAL A 25 35.59 -10.93 -3.85
N SER A 26 36.61 -11.80 -3.91
CA SER A 26 37.37 -12.07 -5.13
C SER A 26 36.56 -12.86 -6.19
N GLY A 27 35.54 -13.58 -5.77
CA GLY A 27 34.57 -14.25 -6.64
C GLY A 27 33.32 -13.43 -7.01
N LEU A 28 33.21 -12.18 -6.52
CA LEU A 28 32.09 -11.29 -6.86
C LEU A 28 32.19 -10.88 -8.33
N ASP A 29 31.30 -11.46 -9.11
CA ASP A 29 31.08 -11.05 -10.50
C ASP A 29 30.46 -9.66 -10.52
N ILE A 30 31.26 -8.65 -10.84
CA ILE A 30 30.85 -7.24 -10.88
C ILE A 30 29.67 -7.05 -11.82
N THR A 31 29.53 -7.89 -12.86
CA THR A 31 28.39 -7.83 -13.77
C THR A 31 27.08 -8.20 -13.06
N LYS A 32 27.08 -9.22 -12.20
CA LYS A 32 25.90 -9.61 -11.39
C LYS A 32 25.50 -8.54 -10.38
N VAL A 33 26.48 -7.84 -9.79
CA VAL A 33 26.20 -6.71 -8.89
C VAL A 33 25.58 -5.55 -9.68
N ALA A 34 26.12 -5.25 -10.87
CA ALA A 34 25.54 -4.25 -11.76
C ALA A 34 24.10 -4.60 -12.18
N ASP A 35 23.82 -5.85 -12.51
CA ASP A 35 22.47 -6.33 -12.87
C ASP A 35 21.47 -6.14 -11.72
N ILE A 36 21.88 -6.37 -10.47
CA ILE A 36 21.03 -6.12 -9.29
C ILE A 36 20.73 -4.62 -9.13
N LEU A 37 21.67 -3.75 -9.45
CA LEU A 37 21.53 -2.30 -9.28
C LEU A 37 20.79 -1.62 -10.45
N LEU A 38 20.85 -2.17 -11.65
CA LEU A 38 20.19 -1.63 -12.83
C LEU A 38 18.69 -1.95 -12.84
N TYR A 39 17.93 -1.20 -13.64
CA TYR A 39 16.50 -1.45 -13.83
C TYR A 39 16.28 -2.80 -14.50
N ASN A 40 15.46 -3.62 -13.85
CA ASN A 40 14.95 -4.88 -14.42
C ASN A 40 13.43 -4.93 -14.16
N PRO A 41 12.59 -4.94 -15.22
CA PRO A 41 11.13 -4.97 -15.05
C PRO A 41 10.61 -6.25 -14.39
N ARG A 42 11.38 -7.36 -14.45
CA ARG A 42 11.04 -8.64 -13.82
C ARG A 42 11.41 -8.69 -12.34
N GLU A 43 12.31 -7.80 -11.90
CA GLU A 43 12.82 -7.77 -10.52
C GLU A 43 12.76 -6.35 -9.95
N PRO A 44 11.56 -5.79 -9.75
CA PRO A 44 11.41 -4.50 -9.13
C PRO A 44 11.90 -4.53 -7.68
N LEU A 45 12.43 -3.41 -7.19
CA LEU A 45 12.90 -3.30 -5.82
C LEU A 45 11.69 -3.17 -4.87
N LEU A 46 11.28 -4.27 -4.24
CA LEU A 46 10.17 -4.34 -3.29
C LEU A 46 10.68 -4.41 -1.85
N PHE A 47 9.94 -3.87 -0.89
CA PHE A 47 10.30 -3.94 0.55
C PHE A 47 10.42 -5.38 1.06
N SER A 48 9.74 -6.33 0.45
CA SER A 48 9.81 -7.76 0.77
C SER A 48 10.91 -8.53 0.00
N SER A 49 11.66 -7.87 -0.90
CA SER A 49 12.74 -8.52 -1.65
C SER A 49 14.03 -8.57 -0.84
N GLY A 50 14.79 -9.67 -0.99
CA GLY A 50 16.11 -9.80 -0.35
C GLY A 50 17.08 -8.70 -0.79
N ALA A 51 17.02 -8.29 -2.08
CA ALA A 51 17.81 -7.18 -2.60
C ALA A 51 17.54 -5.87 -1.86
N PHE A 52 16.25 -5.56 -1.61
CA PHE A 52 15.90 -4.37 -0.83
C PHE A 52 16.43 -4.44 0.60
N LEU A 53 16.26 -5.57 1.28
CA LEU A 53 16.71 -5.71 2.67
C LEU A 53 18.23 -5.50 2.79
N PHE A 54 19.01 -6.02 1.83
CA PHE A 54 20.45 -5.81 1.80
C PHE A 54 20.82 -4.36 1.50
N ILE A 55 20.24 -3.77 0.46
CA ILE A 55 20.49 -2.35 0.08
C ILE A 55 20.06 -1.43 1.23
N PHE A 56 18.93 -1.72 1.89
CA PHE A 56 18.45 -0.93 3.01
C PHE A 56 19.36 -1.01 4.23
N LEU A 57 19.99 -2.15 4.49
CA LEU A 57 20.98 -2.27 5.55
C LEU A 57 22.20 -1.34 5.30
N VAL A 58 22.75 -1.36 4.09
CA VAL A 58 23.84 -0.46 3.69
C VAL A 58 23.39 1.00 3.77
N PHE A 59 22.23 1.31 3.22
CA PHE A 59 21.62 2.64 3.30
C PHE A 59 21.50 3.14 4.75
N MET A 60 21.11 2.28 5.70
CA MET A 60 20.96 2.68 7.11
C MET A 60 22.29 3.03 7.76
N ILE A 61 23.39 2.38 7.37
CA ILE A 61 24.73 2.71 7.86
C ILE A 61 25.11 4.13 7.42
N ASP A 62 24.98 4.44 6.13
CA ASP A 62 25.31 5.77 5.57
C ASP A 62 24.35 6.83 6.14
N TYR A 63 23.06 6.53 6.23
CA TYR A 63 22.06 7.41 6.82
C TYR A 63 22.42 7.81 8.26
N TYR A 64 22.86 6.85 9.07
CA TYR A 64 23.25 7.10 10.45
C TYR A 64 24.57 7.89 10.55
N CYS A 65 25.51 7.70 9.63
CA CYS A 65 26.73 8.52 9.53
C CYS A 65 26.38 10.00 9.24
N LEU A 66 25.29 10.24 8.51
CA LEU A 66 24.82 11.59 8.17
C LEU A 66 23.90 12.22 9.23
N ARG A 67 23.67 11.56 10.39
CA ARG A 67 22.66 11.96 11.40
C ARG A 67 22.74 13.42 11.86
N ASN A 68 23.94 14.01 11.91
CA ASN A 68 24.19 15.37 12.36
C ASN A 68 24.18 16.41 11.21
N LYS A 69 24.09 15.97 9.93
CA LYS A 69 24.15 16.84 8.74
C LYS A 69 22.78 16.83 8.04
N VAL A 70 21.87 17.72 8.45
CA VAL A 70 20.47 17.71 7.97
C VAL A 70 20.37 17.73 6.45
N ASP A 71 21.02 18.71 5.76
CA ASP A 71 20.90 18.84 4.31
C ASP A 71 21.51 17.64 3.56
N ALA A 72 22.66 17.12 4.00
CA ALA A 72 23.29 15.95 3.40
C ALA A 72 22.41 14.70 3.58
N ARG A 73 21.79 14.55 4.76
CA ARG A 73 20.85 13.46 5.06
C ARG A 73 19.60 13.53 4.17
N LEU A 74 18.99 14.72 4.03
CA LEU A 74 17.85 14.93 3.17
C LEU A 74 18.18 14.65 1.70
N LEU A 75 19.32 15.15 1.23
CA LEU A 75 19.81 14.89 -0.14
C LEU A 75 20.04 13.39 -0.36
N PHE A 76 20.70 12.72 0.56
CA PHE A 76 20.97 11.28 0.47
C PHE A 76 19.68 10.45 0.36
N VAL A 77 18.71 10.71 1.24
CA VAL A 77 17.41 10.02 1.18
C VAL A 77 16.65 10.36 -0.10
N THR A 78 16.71 11.62 -0.55
CA THR A 78 16.05 12.04 -1.80
C THR A 78 16.65 11.30 -3.00
N LEU A 79 17.99 11.26 -3.12
CA LEU A 79 18.68 10.54 -4.20
C LEU A 79 18.35 9.04 -4.16
N PHE A 80 18.37 8.43 -2.97
CA PHE A 80 17.94 7.04 -2.81
C PHE A 80 16.49 6.83 -3.22
N SER A 81 15.60 7.77 -2.92
CA SER A 81 14.18 7.71 -3.31
C SER A 81 14.01 7.75 -4.83
N TYR A 82 14.76 8.59 -5.53
CA TYR A 82 14.77 8.60 -6.99
C TYR A 82 15.36 7.31 -7.57
N TYR A 83 16.42 6.76 -6.96
CA TYR A 83 16.95 5.46 -7.34
C TYR A 83 15.92 4.33 -7.11
N PHE A 84 15.22 4.33 -5.97
CA PHE A 84 14.16 3.38 -5.68
C PHE A 84 13.04 3.44 -6.71
N PHE A 85 12.67 4.65 -7.15
CA PHE A 85 11.71 4.85 -8.22
C PHE A 85 12.25 4.38 -9.58
N TYR A 86 13.52 4.65 -9.89
CA TYR A 86 14.19 4.14 -11.10
C TYR A 86 14.12 2.61 -11.18
N LYS A 87 14.38 1.91 -10.08
CA LYS A 87 14.28 0.44 -10.00
C LYS A 87 12.87 -0.10 -10.26
N SER A 88 11.85 0.71 -10.12
CA SER A 88 10.45 0.33 -10.35
C SER A 88 9.90 0.83 -11.70
N SER A 89 10.42 1.94 -12.23
CA SER A 89 9.83 2.65 -13.37
C SER A 89 10.85 3.22 -14.36
N SER A 90 12.10 2.74 -14.34
CA SER A 90 13.15 3.18 -15.27
C SER A 90 13.30 4.72 -15.29
N PHE A 91 13.53 5.33 -16.44
CA PHE A 91 13.74 6.76 -16.60
C PHE A 91 12.52 7.65 -16.29
N TYR A 92 11.36 7.07 -15.97
CA TYR A 92 10.19 7.86 -15.54
C TYR A 92 10.37 8.59 -14.20
N PHE A 93 11.48 8.36 -13.47
CA PHE A 93 11.86 9.23 -12.36
C PHE A 93 12.08 10.69 -12.78
N LEU A 94 12.40 10.95 -14.07
CA LEU A 94 12.47 12.31 -14.61
C LEU A 94 11.12 13.00 -14.60
N LEU A 95 10.02 12.27 -14.81
CA LEU A 95 8.68 12.81 -14.69
C LEU A 95 8.38 13.25 -13.25
N LEU A 96 8.73 12.43 -12.27
CA LEU A 96 8.63 12.79 -10.85
C LEU A 96 9.45 14.07 -10.55
N LEU A 97 10.65 14.18 -11.11
CA LEU A 97 11.50 15.37 -10.95
C LEU A 97 10.84 16.63 -11.56
N ILE A 98 10.30 16.52 -12.78
CA ILE A 98 9.63 17.63 -13.47
C ILE A 98 8.43 18.11 -12.64
N VAL A 99 7.55 17.19 -12.20
CA VAL A 99 6.39 17.51 -11.35
C VAL A 99 6.85 18.15 -10.04
N THR A 100 7.88 17.60 -9.40
CA THR A 100 8.44 18.16 -8.16
C THR A 100 8.89 19.61 -8.33
N VAL A 101 9.66 19.89 -9.39
CA VAL A 101 10.16 21.25 -9.66
C VAL A 101 9.01 22.20 -10.02
N SER A 102 8.11 21.78 -10.92
CA SER A 102 6.97 22.63 -11.33
C SER A 102 6.09 23.02 -10.15
N ASP A 103 5.68 22.05 -9.33
CA ASP A 103 4.77 22.29 -8.22
C ASP A 103 5.39 23.11 -7.09
N PHE A 104 6.69 22.95 -6.86
CA PHE A 104 7.41 23.79 -5.92
C PHE A 104 7.31 25.28 -6.29
N TYR A 105 7.54 25.63 -7.56
CA TYR A 105 7.44 27.02 -8.01
C TYR A 105 5.99 27.49 -8.10
N ILE A 106 5.08 26.63 -8.56
CA ILE A 106 3.65 26.97 -8.66
C ILE A 106 3.05 27.21 -7.27
N ALA A 107 3.35 26.40 -6.26
CA ALA A 107 2.86 26.59 -4.89
C ALA A 107 3.25 27.97 -4.33
N ARG A 108 4.45 28.45 -4.62
CA ARG A 108 4.90 29.81 -4.23
C ARG A 108 4.12 30.91 -4.95
N ARG A 109 3.76 30.68 -6.22
CA ARG A 109 2.89 31.59 -6.99
C ARG A 109 1.46 31.58 -6.47
N VAL A 110 0.96 30.42 -6.05
CA VAL A 110 -0.35 30.28 -5.39
C VAL A 110 -0.39 31.08 -4.09
N ALA A 111 0.66 31.04 -3.28
CA ALA A 111 0.73 31.73 -2.00
C ALA A 111 0.85 33.26 -2.14
N LYS A 112 1.68 33.74 -3.08
CA LYS A 112 2.09 35.15 -3.19
C LYS A 112 1.63 35.85 -4.48
N GLY A 113 1.07 35.11 -5.45
CA GLY A 113 0.74 35.63 -6.78
C GLY A 113 -0.59 36.39 -6.85
N LYS A 114 -0.74 37.23 -7.90
CA LYS A 114 -1.98 37.97 -8.16
C LYS A 114 -3.17 37.09 -8.58
N HIS A 115 -2.93 35.87 -9.10
CA HIS A 115 -3.95 34.96 -9.66
C HIS A 115 -3.83 33.54 -9.09
N PRO A 116 -4.07 33.32 -7.77
CA PRO A 116 -3.84 32.02 -7.12
C PRO A 116 -4.72 30.90 -7.71
N LYS A 117 -5.94 31.22 -8.17
CA LYS A 117 -6.83 30.25 -8.82
C LYS A 117 -6.27 29.73 -10.15
N LEU A 118 -5.64 30.61 -10.93
CA LEU A 118 -5.03 30.22 -12.21
C LEU A 118 -3.85 29.27 -11.99
N TRP A 119 -2.99 29.58 -11.03
CA TRP A 119 -1.86 28.73 -10.68
C TRP A 119 -2.29 27.39 -10.12
N LEU A 120 -3.34 27.36 -9.27
CA LEU A 120 -3.93 26.11 -8.81
C LEU A 120 -4.49 25.29 -10.00
N ALA A 121 -5.22 25.93 -10.91
CA ALA A 121 -5.76 25.25 -12.10
C ALA A 121 -4.63 24.68 -12.98
N LEU A 122 -3.50 25.38 -13.09
CA LEU A 122 -2.34 24.89 -13.85
C LEU A 122 -1.72 23.64 -13.20
N THR A 123 -1.54 23.60 -11.86
CA THR A 123 -1.11 22.38 -11.16
C THR A 123 -2.05 21.22 -11.45
N LEU A 124 -3.37 21.45 -11.27
CA LEU A 124 -4.35 20.38 -11.50
C LEU A 124 -4.33 19.89 -12.96
N LEU A 125 -4.13 20.80 -13.91
CA LEU A 125 -4.01 20.44 -15.33
C LEU A 125 -2.76 19.60 -15.61
N ILE A 126 -1.61 19.98 -15.04
CA ILE A 126 -0.35 19.22 -15.20
C ILE A 126 -0.48 17.85 -14.52
N ASP A 127 -0.81 17.80 -13.24
CA ASP A 127 -0.80 16.58 -12.45
C ASP A 127 -1.87 15.58 -12.91
N LEU A 128 -3.11 16.04 -13.06
CA LEU A 128 -4.21 15.20 -13.53
C LEU A 128 -4.08 14.90 -15.02
N GLY A 129 -3.51 15.81 -15.82
CA GLY A 129 -3.24 15.60 -17.24
C GLY A 129 -2.21 14.51 -17.46
N LEU A 130 -1.11 14.52 -16.70
CA LEU A 130 -0.10 13.45 -16.74
C LEU A 130 -0.70 12.12 -16.28
N LEU A 131 -1.43 12.13 -15.17
CA LEU A 131 -2.12 10.92 -14.68
C LEU A 131 -3.13 10.40 -15.73
N ALA A 132 -3.88 11.30 -16.39
CA ALA A 132 -4.84 10.94 -17.44
C ALA A 132 -4.13 10.33 -18.64
N TYR A 133 -3.03 10.92 -19.09
CA TYR A 133 -2.27 10.42 -20.20
C TYR A 133 -1.74 9.00 -19.94
N PHE A 134 -1.05 8.78 -18.85
CA PHE A 134 -0.41 7.48 -18.59
C PHE A 134 -1.41 6.39 -18.19
N LYS A 135 -2.46 6.74 -17.46
CA LYS A 135 -3.38 5.74 -16.91
C LYS A 135 -4.65 5.53 -17.73
N TYR A 136 -5.21 6.59 -18.32
CA TYR A 136 -6.57 6.51 -18.88
C TYR A 136 -6.64 6.64 -20.41
N THR A 137 -5.55 6.97 -21.10
CA THR A 137 -5.57 7.18 -22.56
C THR A 137 -6.10 5.97 -23.32
N ASN A 138 -5.55 4.79 -23.09
CA ASN A 138 -5.99 3.56 -23.74
C ASN A 138 -7.45 3.21 -23.42
N PHE A 139 -7.87 3.45 -22.18
CA PHE A 139 -9.24 3.19 -21.75
C PHE A 139 -10.26 4.08 -22.48
N PHE A 140 -10.04 5.39 -22.50
CA PHE A 140 -10.96 6.30 -23.18
C PHE A 140 -10.89 6.18 -24.70
N ALA A 141 -9.70 6.01 -25.27
CA ALA A 141 -9.55 5.79 -26.71
C ALA A 141 -10.27 4.50 -27.15
N GLY A 142 -10.12 3.42 -26.37
CA GLY A 142 -10.83 2.16 -26.63
C GLY A 142 -12.35 2.33 -26.56
N MET A 143 -12.88 3.02 -25.54
CA MET A 143 -14.31 3.30 -25.44
C MET A 143 -14.85 4.12 -26.62
N VAL A 144 -14.16 5.21 -27.00
CA VAL A 144 -14.58 6.05 -28.13
C VAL A 144 -14.54 5.25 -29.43
N THR A 145 -13.48 4.49 -29.68
CA THR A 145 -13.36 3.66 -30.89
C THR A 145 -14.46 2.60 -30.97
N GLN A 146 -14.77 1.96 -29.85
CA GLN A 146 -15.87 0.98 -29.79
C GLN A 146 -17.24 1.63 -30.06
N MET A 147 -17.49 2.85 -29.55
CA MET A 147 -18.75 3.59 -29.77
C MET A 147 -18.97 3.93 -31.24
N ILE A 148 -17.89 4.19 -32.01
CA ILE A 148 -17.97 4.47 -33.46
C ILE A 148 -17.83 3.21 -34.33
N GLY A 149 -17.91 2.02 -33.73
CA GLY A 149 -17.85 0.72 -34.44
C GLY A 149 -16.46 0.35 -34.96
N GLY A 150 -15.39 0.99 -34.45
CA GLY A 150 -14.00 0.69 -34.81
C GLY A 150 -13.38 -0.39 -33.93
N ASN A 151 -12.19 -0.84 -34.33
CA ASN A 151 -11.38 -1.78 -33.56
C ASN A 151 -10.14 -1.05 -33.02
N PHE A 152 -10.04 -0.92 -31.69
CA PHE A 152 -8.94 -0.21 -31.03
C PHE A 152 -7.79 -1.15 -30.72
N GLN A 153 -6.58 -0.76 -31.13
CA GLN A 153 -5.34 -1.39 -30.69
C GLN A 153 -4.70 -0.53 -29.61
N PRO A 154 -4.48 -1.06 -28.40
CA PRO A 154 -3.86 -0.30 -27.32
C PRO A 154 -2.49 0.24 -27.69
N TRP A 155 -2.23 1.49 -27.35
CA TRP A 155 -0.91 2.09 -27.51
C TRP A 155 0.05 1.56 -26.43
N ASP A 156 1.32 1.45 -26.77
CA ASP A 156 2.36 1.05 -25.85
C ASP A 156 2.72 2.23 -24.91
N ILE A 157 1.87 2.44 -23.91
CA ILE A 157 2.04 3.47 -22.87
C ILE A 157 2.41 2.78 -21.58
N PHE A 158 3.69 2.89 -21.19
CA PHE A 158 4.15 2.37 -19.91
C PHE A 158 3.56 3.21 -18.76
N LEU A 159 2.86 2.57 -17.81
CA LEU A 159 2.32 3.22 -16.63
C LEU A 159 3.38 3.26 -15.51
N PRO A 160 3.95 4.45 -15.15
CA PRO A 160 4.94 4.53 -14.09
C PRO A 160 4.33 4.15 -12.74
N VAL A 161 4.96 3.21 -12.04
CA VAL A 161 4.52 2.75 -10.73
C VAL A 161 4.53 3.92 -9.74
N GLY A 162 3.44 4.09 -8.97
CA GLY A 162 3.34 5.16 -7.97
C GLY A 162 2.91 6.52 -8.50
N ILE A 163 2.69 6.70 -9.83
CA ILE A 163 2.23 7.99 -10.39
C ILE A 163 0.99 8.51 -9.66
N SER A 164 0.03 7.65 -9.38
CA SER A 164 -1.21 8.02 -8.66
C SER A 164 -0.95 8.49 -7.22
N PHE A 165 0.06 7.94 -6.55
CA PHE A 165 0.38 8.26 -5.15
C PHE A 165 1.11 9.60 -5.02
N TYR A 166 2.15 9.84 -5.82
CA TYR A 166 2.83 11.13 -5.75
C TYR A 166 1.96 12.27 -6.27
N THR A 167 1.13 12.04 -7.30
CA THR A 167 0.14 13.02 -7.78
C THR A 167 -0.81 13.46 -6.65
N PHE A 168 -1.25 12.54 -5.80
CA PHE A 168 -2.09 12.91 -4.65
C PHE A 168 -1.34 13.73 -3.60
N LYS A 169 -0.05 13.47 -3.41
CA LYS A 169 0.78 14.29 -2.51
C LYS A 169 0.95 15.71 -3.05
N THR A 170 1.29 15.86 -4.34
CA THR A 170 1.53 17.16 -4.97
C THR A 170 0.25 17.99 -5.02
N ILE A 171 -0.86 17.43 -5.50
CA ILE A 171 -2.17 18.10 -5.51
C ILE A 171 -2.56 18.54 -4.10
N SER A 172 -2.46 17.66 -3.09
CA SER A 172 -2.84 18.00 -1.73
C SER A 172 -2.02 19.16 -1.17
N TYR A 173 -0.71 19.18 -1.45
CA TYR A 173 0.16 20.27 -1.03
C TYR A 173 -0.24 21.62 -1.64
N VAL A 174 -0.41 21.69 -2.97
CA VAL A 174 -0.76 22.96 -3.63
C VAL A 174 -2.16 23.44 -3.24
N VAL A 175 -3.12 22.52 -3.08
CA VAL A 175 -4.46 22.82 -2.57
C VAL A 175 -4.41 23.33 -1.12
N ASP A 176 -3.61 22.76 -0.26
CA ASP A 176 -3.49 23.19 1.13
C ASP A 176 -2.79 24.55 1.25
N VAL A 177 -1.80 24.84 0.41
CA VAL A 177 -1.22 26.20 0.27
C VAL A 177 -2.29 27.19 -0.21
N TYR A 178 -3.08 26.85 -1.23
CA TYR A 178 -4.19 27.69 -1.71
C TYR A 178 -5.23 27.96 -0.62
N ARG A 179 -5.53 26.94 0.21
CA ARG A 179 -6.48 27.05 1.35
C ARG A 179 -5.86 27.71 2.58
N LYS A 180 -4.59 28.11 2.51
CA LYS A 180 -3.83 28.70 3.64
C LYS A 180 -3.76 27.78 4.87
N LYS A 181 -3.73 26.47 4.65
CA LYS A 181 -3.54 25.46 5.71
C LYS A 181 -2.07 25.22 6.00
N THR A 182 -1.20 25.46 5.03
CA THR A 182 0.25 25.39 5.16
C THR A 182 0.91 26.48 4.34
N GLU A 183 2.06 26.93 4.78
CA GLU A 183 2.91 27.82 3.99
C GLU A 183 3.68 27.01 2.95
N PRO A 184 4.06 27.61 1.79
CA PRO A 184 4.89 26.94 0.82
C PRO A 184 6.28 26.64 1.39
N MET A 185 6.78 25.44 1.13
CA MET A 185 8.12 25.03 1.56
C MET A 185 9.18 25.96 0.97
N GLU A 186 10.16 26.37 1.81
CA GLU A 186 11.19 27.32 1.41
C GLU A 186 12.28 26.69 0.55
N SER A 187 12.59 25.41 0.78
CA SER A 187 13.64 24.67 0.09
C SER A 187 13.07 23.69 -0.92
N LEU A 188 13.63 23.70 -2.14
CA LEU A 188 13.32 22.69 -3.14
C LEU A 188 13.72 21.28 -2.65
N LEU A 189 14.80 21.17 -1.88
CA LEU A 189 15.23 19.91 -1.30
C LEU A 189 14.20 19.35 -0.33
N ASP A 190 13.60 20.19 0.52
CA ASP A 190 12.57 19.77 1.47
C ASP A 190 11.31 19.28 0.75
N TYR A 191 10.93 19.99 -0.31
CA TYR A 191 9.78 19.60 -1.12
C TYR A 191 10.05 18.32 -1.91
N ALA A 192 11.23 18.20 -2.53
CA ALA A 192 11.66 16.98 -3.22
C ALA A 192 11.69 15.77 -2.27
N PHE A 193 12.24 15.95 -1.06
CA PHE A 193 12.21 14.95 -0.01
C PHE A 193 10.78 14.53 0.35
N TYR A 194 9.87 15.50 0.56
CA TYR A 194 8.47 15.22 0.88
C TYR A 194 7.78 14.40 -0.22
N VAL A 195 7.89 14.84 -1.47
CA VAL A 195 7.21 14.18 -2.59
C VAL A 195 7.79 12.80 -2.86
N SER A 196 9.13 12.69 -2.89
CA SER A 196 9.83 11.46 -3.27
C SER A 196 10.09 10.48 -2.13
N PHE A 197 9.76 10.78 -0.87
CA PHE A 197 10.07 9.93 0.29
C PHE A 197 9.71 8.47 0.04
N PHE A 198 10.74 7.62 -0.18
CA PHE A 198 10.57 6.28 -0.76
C PHE A 198 9.63 5.35 0.01
N PRO A 199 9.50 5.41 1.36
CA PRO A 199 8.54 4.55 2.06
C PRO A 199 7.09 4.78 1.64
N THR A 200 6.78 6.00 1.16
CA THR A 200 5.41 6.39 0.77
C THR A 200 5.25 6.65 -0.73
N LEU A 201 6.33 6.48 -1.52
CA LEU A 201 6.37 6.92 -2.91
C LEU A 201 5.54 6.05 -3.85
N LEU A 202 5.67 4.72 -3.76
CA LEU A 202 5.02 3.80 -4.72
C LEU A 202 3.58 3.45 -4.33
N ALA A 203 3.36 3.06 -3.06
CA ALA A 203 2.06 2.62 -2.57
C ALA A 203 1.89 2.73 -1.04
N GLY A 204 2.77 3.46 -0.37
CA GLY A 204 2.68 3.68 1.08
C GLY A 204 1.53 4.62 1.47
N PRO A 205 1.33 4.86 2.78
CA PRO A 205 0.33 5.80 3.24
C PRO A 205 0.51 7.20 2.66
N ILE A 206 -0.56 7.81 2.14
CA ILE A 206 -0.53 9.15 1.52
C ILE A 206 -0.30 10.19 2.62
N THR A 207 0.91 10.73 2.70
CA THR A 207 1.29 11.75 3.68
C THR A 207 0.82 13.14 3.26
N ARG A 208 0.50 13.99 4.25
CA ARG A 208 0.18 15.41 4.05
C ARG A 208 1.38 16.28 4.37
N ALA A 209 1.56 17.36 3.62
CA ALA A 209 2.62 18.33 3.92
C ALA A 209 2.42 18.99 5.29
N THR A 210 1.18 19.17 5.75
CA THR A 210 0.84 19.68 7.09
C THR A 210 1.39 18.83 8.23
N ASP A 211 1.44 17.50 8.06
CA ASP A 211 1.84 16.57 9.11
C ASP A 211 3.30 16.13 8.97
N PHE A 212 3.76 15.97 7.73
CA PHE A 212 5.09 15.48 7.40
C PHE A 212 6.12 16.62 7.32
N GLY A 213 5.75 17.77 6.75
CA GLY A 213 6.63 18.93 6.58
C GLY A 213 7.36 19.36 7.86
N PRO A 214 6.66 19.52 9.01
CA PRO A 214 7.30 19.89 10.27
C PRO A 214 8.34 18.90 10.80
N GLN A 215 8.41 17.67 10.26
CA GLN A 215 9.37 16.65 10.68
C GLN A 215 10.69 16.70 9.89
N ILE A 216 10.68 17.24 8.65
CA ILE A 216 11.76 17.11 7.67
C ILE A 216 13.11 17.61 8.22
N ARG A 217 13.12 18.83 8.80
CA ARG A 217 14.35 19.47 9.28
C ARG A 217 14.64 19.23 10.76
N LYS A 218 13.84 18.41 11.44
CA LYS A 218 14.12 18.07 12.84
C LYS A 218 15.44 17.28 12.96
N PRO A 219 16.17 17.48 14.04
CA PRO A 219 17.32 16.61 14.37
C PRO A 219 16.88 15.15 14.39
N LEU A 220 17.71 14.27 13.87
CA LEU A 220 17.43 12.84 13.89
C LEU A 220 17.42 12.32 15.33
N HIS A 221 16.28 11.89 15.78
CA HIS A 221 16.11 11.25 17.06
C HIS A 221 15.26 9.99 16.91
N ILE A 222 15.89 8.84 17.09
CA ILE A 222 15.21 7.53 17.07
C ILE A 222 15.26 6.99 18.51
N SER A 223 14.13 7.07 19.22
CA SER A 223 14.01 6.47 20.55
C SER A 223 14.06 4.94 20.46
N ARG A 224 14.37 4.27 21.56
CA ARG A 224 14.31 2.79 21.64
C ARG A 224 12.92 2.26 21.31
N GLU A 225 11.89 2.93 21.79
CA GLU A 225 10.50 2.60 21.45
C GLU A 225 10.23 2.75 19.96
N MET A 226 10.64 3.86 19.33
CA MET A 226 10.47 4.10 17.91
C MET A 226 11.21 3.07 17.05
N PHE A 227 12.41 2.68 17.45
CA PHE A 227 13.16 1.59 16.82
C PHE A 227 12.40 0.26 16.92
N ALA A 228 11.94 -0.11 18.14
CA ALA A 228 11.21 -1.34 18.37
C ALA A 228 9.88 -1.39 17.59
N GLN A 229 9.14 -0.27 17.54
CA GLN A 229 7.95 -0.14 16.72
C GLN A 229 8.27 -0.31 15.23
N GLY A 230 9.36 0.32 14.75
CA GLY A 230 9.81 0.20 13.37
C GLY A 230 10.11 -1.24 12.98
N VAL A 231 10.87 -1.95 13.80
CA VAL A 231 11.18 -3.38 13.62
C VAL A 231 9.91 -4.23 13.66
N PHE A 232 9.02 -3.99 14.63
CA PHE A 232 7.75 -4.71 14.75
C PHE A 232 6.91 -4.59 13.48
N PHE A 233 6.73 -3.38 12.95
CA PHE A 233 5.96 -3.15 11.74
C PHE A 233 6.58 -3.80 10.50
N ILE A 234 7.91 -3.79 10.38
CA ILE A 234 8.59 -4.49 9.27
C ILE A 234 8.34 -6.00 9.36
N ILE A 235 8.49 -6.60 10.55
CA ILE A 235 8.28 -8.04 10.76
C ILE A 235 6.84 -8.44 10.42
N ILE A 236 5.84 -7.72 10.97
CA ILE A 236 4.43 -8.02 10.71
C ILE A 236 4.09 -7.79 9.24
N GLY A 237 4.62 -6.73 8.63
CA GLY A 237 4.42 -6.44 7.21
C GLY A 237 4.98 -7.53 6.30
N LEU A 238 6.21 -7.98 6.56
CA LEU A 238 6.83 -9.09 5.84
C LEU A 238 6.02 -10.39 5.99
N PHE A 239 5.57 -10.69 7.21
CA PHE A 239 4.77 -11.88 7.46
C PHE A 239 3.42 -11.84 6.72
N LYS A 240 2.70 -10.72 6.79
CA LYS A 240 1.44 -10.53 6.07
C LYS A 240 1.63 -10.68 4.56
N LYS A 241 2.67 -10.06 3.98
CA LYS A 241 2.92 -10.10 2.53
C LYS A 241 3.40 -11.48 2.10
N ALA A 242 4.54 -11.95 2.61
CA ALA A 242 5.21 -13.10 2.07
C ALA A 242 4.64 -14.44 2.55
N VAL A 243 4.14 -14.51 3.80
CA VAL A 243 3.65 -15.78 4.37
C VAL A 243 2.13 -15.94 4.18
N ILE A 244 1.34 -14.88 4.35
CA ILE A 244 -0.11 -14.99 4.25
C ILE A 244 -0.57 -14.70 2.82
N SER A 245 -0.33 -13.48 2.32
CA SER A 245 -0.90 -13.03 1.05
C SER A 245 -0.39 -13.84 -0.13
N ASP A 246 0.92 -13.93 -0.30
CA ASP A 246 1.53 -14.59 -1.47
C ASP A 246 1.24 -16.09 -1.46
N TYR A 247 1.25 -16.74 -0.29
CA TYR A 247 0.94 -18.16 -0.19
C TYR A 247 -0.52 -18.46 -0.55
N ILE A 248 -1.47 -17.68 -0.04
CA ILE A 248 -2.90 -17.84 -0.37
C ILE A 248 -3.14 -17.57 -1.85
N SER A 249 -2.51 -16.53 -2.42
CA SER A 249 -2.61 -16.16 -3.83
C SER A 249 -2.23 -17.34 -4.73
N GLN A 250 -0.98 -17.76 -4.66
CA GLN A 250 -0.40 -18.75 -5.57
C GLN A 250 -0.99 -20.14 -5.43
N ASN A 251 -1.31 -20.55 -4.20
CA ASN A 251 -1.75 -21.90 -3.96
C ASN A 251 -3.27 -22.10 -4.12
N PHE A 252 -4.07 -21.03 -4.07
CA PHE A 252 -5.52 -21.18 -4.09
C PHE A 252 -6.24 -20.13 -4.93
N VAL A 253 -6.08 -18.84 -4.62
CA VAL A 253 -6.90 -17.78 -5.20
C VAL A 253 -6.69 -17.61 -6.69
N ASP A 254 -5.43 -17.50 -7.14
CA ASP A 254 -5.12 -17.26 -8.55
C ASP A 254 -5.61 -18.40 -9.44
N ARG A 255 -5.47 -19.65 -8.98
CA ARG A 255 -5.97 -20.84 -9.71
C ARG A 255 -7.47 -20.77 -9.98
N ILE A 256 -8.24 -20.32 -8.98
CA ILE A 256 -9.71 -20.21 -9.07
C ILE A 256 -10.12 -19.04 -9.96
N PHE A 257 -9.50 -17.88 -9.79
CA PHE A 257 -9.85 -16.68 -10.56
C PHE A 257 -9.43 -16.77 -12.03
N ASP A 258 -8.34 -17.47 -12.33
CA ASP A 258 -7.87 -17.67 -13.70
C ASP A 258 -8.76 -18.67 -14.48
N ASN A 259 -9.30 -19.70 -13.82
CA ASN A 259 -10.12 -20.73 -14.45
C ASN A 259 -11.31 -21.15 -13.57
N PRO A 260 -12.27 -20.25 -13.29
CA PRO A 260 -13.34 -20.53 -12.33
C PRO A 260 -14.26 -21.70 -12.74
N THR A 261 -14.36 -22.00 -14.01
CA THR A 261 -15.22 -23.09 -14.52
C THR A 261 -14.71 -24.49 -14.20
N LEU A 262 -13.44 -24.63 -13.80
CA LEU A 262 -12.84 -25.89 -13.39
C LEU A 262 -13.16 -26.26 -11.93
N PHE A 263 -13.73 -25.33 -11.17
CA PHE A 263 -13.96 -25.46 -9.73
C PHE A 263 -15.46 -25.47 -9.42
N SER A 264 -15.86 -26.14 -8.34
CA SER A 264 -17.23 -26.09 -7.84
C SER A 264 -17.59 -24.70 -7.30
N GLY A 265 -18.88 -24.38 -7.24
CA GLY A 265 -19.33 -23.10 -6.69
C GLY A 265 -18.90 -22.84 -5.25
N GLY A 266 -18.72 -23.92 -4.45
CA GLY A 266 -18.18 -23.82 -3.10
C GLY A 266 -16.71 -23.38 -3.08
N GLU A 267 -15.89 -23.95 -3.97
CA GLU A 267 -14.48 -23.55 -4.12
C GLU A 267 -14.34 -22.11 -4.60
N VAL A 268 -15.19 -21.70 -5.57
CA VAL A 268 -15.21 -20.31 -6.06
C VAL A 268 -15.56 -19.32 -4.94
N LEU A 269 -16.53 -19.65 -4.08
CA LEU A 269 -16.88 -18.84 -2.90
C LEU A 269 -15.71 -18.77 -1.91
N LEU A 270 -15.05 -19.90 -1.62
CA LEU A 270 -13.87 -19.93 -0.75
C LEU A 270 -12.69 -19.16 -1.36
N GLY A 271 -12.51 -19.21 -2.67
CA GLY A 271 -11.53 -18.40 -3.40
C GLY A 271 -11.79 -16.90 -3.26
N LEU A 272 -13.06 -16.48 -3.29
CA LEU A 272 -13.44 -15.09 -3.05
C LEU A 272 -13.13 -14.64 -1.62
N TYR A 273 -13.37 -15.47 -0.61
CA TYR A 273 -12.95 -15.18 0.77
C TYR A 273 -11.42 -15.13 0.89
N GLY A 274 -10.72 -16.04 0.21
CA GLY A 274 -9.26 -16.04 0.11
C GLY A 274 -8.74 -14.72 -0.47
N TYR A 275 -9.35 -14.23 -1.56
CA TYR A 275 -8.96 -12.95 -2.16
C TYR A 275 -9.19 -11.75 -1.24
N CYS A 276 -10.28 -11.73 -0.48
CA CYS A 276 -10.53 -10.68 0.51
C CYS A 276 -9.40 -10.58 1.55
N ILE A 277 -8.89 -11.73 2.00
CA ILE A 277 -7.79 -11.81 2.95
C ILE A 277 -6.46 -11.48 2.27
N GLN A 278 -6.24 -11.99 1.07
CA GLN A 278 -5.05 -11.73 0.26
C GLN A 278 -4.85 -10.24 0.05
N ILE A 279 -5.84 -9.52 -0.50
CA ILE A 279 -5.73 -8.08 -0.78
C ILE A 279 -5.50 -7.26 0.50
N TYR A 280 -6.14 -7.66 1.61
CA TYR A 280 -5.89 -7.04 2.91
C TYR A 280 -4.45 -7.26 3.37
N CYS A 281 -3.96 -8.50 3.37
CA CYS A 281 -2.62 -8.83 3.87
C CYS A 281 -1.53 -8.26 2.97
N ASP A 282 -1.74 -8.26 1.64
CA ASP A 282 -0.83 -7.63 0.67
C ASP A 282 -0.65 -6.14 0.96
N PHE A 283 -1.76 -5.41 1.01
CA PHE A 283 -1.71 -3.96 1.13
C PHE A 283 -1.41 -3.48 2.56
N SER A 284 -1.97 -4.14 3.59
CA SER A 284 -1.61 -3.80 4.96
C SER A 284 -0.17 -4.18 5.26
N GLY A 285 0.34 -5.29 4.72
CA GLY A 285 1.73 -5.69 4.84
C GLY A 285 2.69 -4.67 4.24
N TYR A 286 2.41 -4.19 3.02
CA TYR A 286 3.18 -3.11 2.41
C TYR A 286 3.14 -1.83 3.25
N SER A 287 1.96 -1.43 3.73
CA SER A 287 1.79 -0.23 4.57
C SER A 287 2.53 -0.34 5.89
N ASP A 288 2.50 -1.51 6.53
CA ASP A 288 3.22 -1.76 7.79
C ASP A 288 4.73 -1.67 7.57
N MET A 289 5.28 -2.28 6.50
CA MET A 289 6.70 -2.14 6.15
C MET A 289 7.07 -0.67 5.91
N ALA A 290 6.25 0.08 5.17
CA ALA A 290 6.47 1.50 4.91
C ALA A 290 6.51 2.33 6.21
N ILE A 291 5.58 2.07 7.15
CA ILE A 291 5.55 2.71 8.47
C ILE A 291 6.78 2.34 9.27
N GLY A 292 7.15 1.06 9.28
CA GLY A 292 8.32 0.57 9.99
C GLY A 292 9.62 1.20 9.48
N ILE A 293 9.81 1.26 8.16
CA ILE A 293 10.96 1.91 7.52
C ILE A 293 10.98 3.40 7.87
N ALA A 294 9.84 4.10 7.77
CA ALA A 294 9.76 5.51 8.13
C ALA A 294 10.15 5.77 9.59
N LEU A 295 9.71 4.91 10.53
CA LEU A 295 10.09 4.98 11.95
C LEU A 295 11.60 4.79 12.15
N LEU A 296 12.24 3.85 11.44
CA LEU A 296 13.69 3.66 11.49
C LEU A 296 14.46 4.85 10.90
N LEU A 297 13.82 5.64 10.04
CA LEU A 297 14.37 6.90 9.53
C LEU A 297 14.05 8.12 10.42
N GLY A 298 13.34 7.93 11.53
CA GLY A 298 12.97 9.00 12.44
C GLY A 298 11.69 9.77 12.05
N PHE A 299 10.89 9.26 11.09
CA PHE A 299 9.67 9.89 10.60
C PHE A 299 8.43 9.11 11.00
N LYS A 300 7.36 9.83 11.35
CA LYS A 300 6.03 9.26 11.60
C LYS A 300 5.13 9.53 10.40
N ILE A 301 4.54 8.47 9.87
CA ILE A 301 3.56 8.51 8.78
C ILE A 301 2.22 7.92 9.24
N PRO A 302 1.08 8.25 8.60
CA PRO A 302 -0.22 7.80 9.06
C PRO A 302 -0.42 6.29 8.88
N MET A 303 -1.25 5.70 9.73
CA MET A 303 -1.74 4.32 9.58
C MET A 303 -2.73 4.24 8.42
N ASN A 304 -2.67 3.14 7.66
CA ASN A 304 -3.59 2.89 6.55
C ASN A 304 -4.72 1.91 6.90
N PHE A 305 -4.53 1.06 7.89
CA PHE A 305 -5.48 0.01 8.25
C PHE A 305 -5.72 -0.06 9.76
N ASN A 306 -6.97 -0.30 10.14
CA ASN A 306 -7.36 -0.55 11.53
C ASN A 306 -8.43 -1.66 11.59
N ALA A 307 -7.99 -2.92 11.52
CA ALA A 307 -8.84 -4.11 11.54
C ALA A 307 -10.11 -3.99 10.66
N PRO A 308 -9.98 -3.75 9.33
CA PRO A 308 -11.11 -3.40 8.47
C PRO A 308 -12.14 -4.52 8.28
N LEU A 309 -11.75 -5.79 8.42
CA LEU A 309 -12.67 -6.91 8.26
C LEU A 309 -13.59 -7.13 9.48
N THR A 310 -13.42 -6.34 10.55
CA THR A 310 -14.35 -6.28 11.69
C THR A 310 -15.34 -5.12 11.60
N ALA A 311 -15.39 -4.42 10.47
CA ALA A 311 -16.32 -3.32 10.27
C ALA A 311 -17.78 -3.79 10.33
N ASP A 312 -18.60 -3.06 11.07
CA ASP A 312 -20.03 -3.34 11.24
C ASP A 312 -20.91 -2.69 10.16
N SER A 313 -20.32 -1.93 9.26
CA SER A 313 -21.01 -1.23 8.18
C SER A 313 -20.03 -0.73 7.10
N MET A 314 -20.56 -0.43 5.91
CA MET A 314 -19.74 0.14 4.83
C MET A 314 -19.15 1.51 5.21
N THR A 315 -19.81 2.29 6.04
CA THR A 315 -19.25 3.55 6.56
C THR A 315 -18.10 3.30 7.52
N ASP A 316 -18.20 2.29 8.39
CA ASP A 316 -17.13 1.90 9.32
C ASP A 316 -15.95 1.27 8.57
N PHE A 317 -16.22 0.46 7.53
CA PHE A 317 -15.17 -0.10 6.68
C PHE A 317 -14.26 1.00 6.11
N TRP A 318 -14.80 2.07 5.52
CA TRP A 318 -14.02 3.17 4.95
C TRP A 318 -13.31 4.06 6.00
N ARG A 319 -13.62 3.89 7.29
CA ARG A 319 -12.85 4.48 8.39
C ARG A 319 -11.64 3.63 8.79
N ARG A 320 -11.61 2.35 8.36
CA ARG A 320 -10.61 1.35 8.75
C ARG A 320 -9.76 0.86 7.59
N TRP A 321 -10.24 1.00 6.37
CA TRP A 321 -9.58 0.59 5.13
C TRP A 321 -8.99 1.77 4.41
N HIS A 322 -7.69 1.66 4.03
CA HIS A 322 -6.95 2.66 3.26
C HIS A 322 -7.23 4.09 3.75
N ILE A 323 -7.01 4.31 5.05
CA ILE A 323 -7.42 5.52 5.78
C ILE A 323 -6.84 6.78 5.15
N SER A 324 -5.59 6.74 4.68
CA SER A 324 -4.94 7.89 4.06
C SER A 324 -5.62 8.28 2.74
N LEU A 325 -6.05 7.32 1.91
CA LEU A 325 -6.84 7.57 0.70
C LEU A 325 -8.25 8.05 1.02
N SER A 326 -8.94 7.36 1.93
CA SER A 326 -10.31 7.71 2.34
C SER A 326 -10.40 9.13 2.86
N THR A 327 -9.42 9.55 3.66
CA THR A 327 -9.33 10.94 4.16
C THR A 327 -8.94 11.91 3.03
N TRP A 328 -8.09 11.51 2.08
CA TRP A 328 -7.75 12.32 0.93
C TRP A 328 -8.98 12.60 0.07
N ILE A 329 -9.72 11.58 -0.34
CA ILE A 329 -10.96 11.69 -1.14
C ILE A 329 -12.00 12.55 -0.39
N ARG A 330 -12.14 12.36 0.93
CA ARG A 330 -13.00 13.22 1.74
C ARG A 330 -12.59 14.69 1.67
N ASP A 331 -11.31 15.00 1.88
CA ASP A 331 -10.83 16.38 2.08
C ASP A 331 -10.70 17.17 0.77
N TYR A 332 -10.35 16.49 -0.33
CA TYR A 332 -10.08 17.16 -1.62
C TYR A 332 -11.19 16.95 -2.66
N VAL A 333 -12.00 15.91 -2.56
CA VAL A 333 -13.14 15.69 -3.46
C VAL A 333 -14.45 16.01 -2.76
N TYR A 334 -14.82 15.24 -1.73
CA TYR A 334 -16.12 15.35 -1.09
C TYR A 334 -16.38 16.75 -0.48
N ILE A 335 -15.44 17.27 0.30
CA ILE A 335 -15.57 18.60 0.94
C ILE A 335 -15.53 19.71 -0.11
N SER A 336 -14.74 19.57 -1.19
CA SER A 336 -14.68 20.56 -2.28
C SER A 336 -16.01 20.69 -3.03
N LEU A 337 -16.80 19.62 -3.13
CA LEU A 337 -18.15 19.60 -3.70
C LEU A 337 -19.23 20.17 -2.76
N GLY A 338 -18.82 20.60 -1.55
CA GLY A 338 -19.72 21.16 -0.53
C GLY A 338 -19.99 20.21 0.65
N GLY A 339 -19.50 19.00 0.62
CA GLY A 339 -19.64 18.03 1.72
C GLY A 339 -21.10 17.76 2.08
N ASN A 340 -21.43 17.90 3.38
CA ASN A 340 -22.78 17.73 3.94
C ASN A 340 -23.51 19.05 4.22
N LYS A 341 -22.96 20.21 3.78
CA LYS A 341 -23.51 21.54 4.13
C LYS A 341 -24.71 21.97 3.29
N LYS A 342 -24.95 21.33 2.14
CA LYS A 342 -25.95 21.73 1.14
C LYS A 342 -27.17 20.78 1.08
N GLY A 343 -27.55 20.20 2.21
CA GLY A 343 -28.69 19.29 2.34
C GLY A 343 -28.37 17.82 2.04
N THR A 344 -29.31 16.94 2.37
CA THR A 344 -29.10 15.48 2.36
C THR A 344 -28.94 14.90 0.96
N LEU A 345 -29.73 15.34 -0.02
CA LEU A 345 -29.60 14.87 -1.41
C LEU A 345 -28.23 15.23 -2.00
N ARG A 346 -27.78 16.47 -1.77
CA ARG A 346 -26.45 16.89 -2.22
C ARG A 346 -25.33 16.13 -1.51
N MET A 347 -25.50 15.78 -0.24
CA MET A 347 -24.59 14.93 0.51
C MET A 347 -24.44 13.56 -0.14
N TYR A 348 -25.55 12.89 -0.52
CA TYR A 348 -25.52 11.60 -1.20
C TYR A 348 -24.87 11.71 -2.59
N PHE A 349 -25.22 12.73 -3.37
CA PHE A 349 -24.56 12.99 -4.66
C PHE A 349 -23.05 13.15 -4.50
N ASN A 350 -22.60 14.00 -3.56
CA ASN A 350 -21.18 14.19 -3.29
C ASN A 350 -20.49 12.88 -2.87
N GLN A 351 -21.17 12.02 -2.10
CA GLN A 351 -20.67 10.71 -1.69
C GLN A 351 -20.50 9.79 -2.91
N MET A 352 -21.48 9.77 -3.80
CA MET A 352 -21.44 8.98 -5.04
C MET A 352 -20.26 9.43 -5.92
N VAL A 353 -20.12 10.74 -6.18
CA VAL A 353 -19.02 11.29 -6.97
C VAL A 353 -17.67 10.95 -6.35
N ALA A 354 -17.52 11.11 -5.03
CA ALA A 354 -16.28 10.83 -4.32
C ALA A 354 -15.88 9.35 -4.42
N MET A 355 -16.83 8.43 -4.27
CA MET A 355 -16.55 7.00 -4.36
C MET A 355 -16.34 6.51 -5.79
N THR A 356 -17.06 7.07 -6.78
CA THR A 356 -16.81 6.80 -8.20
C THR A 356 -15.41 7.28 -8.61
N ALA A 357 -15.00 8.47 -8.16
CA ALA A 357 -13.64 8.96 -8.38
C ALA A 357 -12.58 8.06 -7.71
N CYS A 358 -12.88 7.52 -6.52
CA CYS A 358 -12.04 6.55 -5.84
C CYS A 358 -11.89 5.25 -6.66
N GLY A 359 -13.00 4.73 -7.22
CA GLY A 359 -12.97 3.56 -8.11
C GLY A 359 -12.15 3.82 -9.36
N LEU A 360 -12.38 4.92 -10.05
CA LEU A 360 -11.60 5.31 -11.23
C LEU A 360 -10.10 5.46 -10.91
N TRP A 361 -9.76 5.97 -9.74
CA TRP A 361 -8.36 6.09 -9.30
C TRP A 361 -7.65 4.72 -9.19
N HIS A 362 -8.35 3.66 -8.80
CA HIS A 362 -7.77 2.32 -8.71
C HIS A 362 -7.37 1.77 -10.07
N GLY A 363 -8.19 1.94 -11.11
CA GLY A 363 -7.84 1.40 -12.42
C GLY A 363 -8.70 1.95 -13.56
N ALA A 364 -8.15 1.86 -14.77
CA ALA A 364 -8.78 2.29 -16.01
C ALA A 364 -9.66 1.18 -16.60
N SER A 365 -10.71 0.78 -15.88
CA SER A 365 -11.71 -0.17 -16.38
C SER A 365 -13.11 0.15 -15.84
N LEU A 366 -14.13 -0.32 -16.55
CA LEU A 366 -15.53 -0.20 -16.11
C LEU A 366 -15.77 -0.93 -14.77
N ASN A 367 -15.08 -2.03 -14.54
CA ASN A 367 -15.19 -2.78 -13.28
C ASN A 367 -14.83 -1.91 -12.07
N PHE A 368 -13.76 -1.11 -12.15
CA PHE A 368 -13.38 -0.19 -11.06
C PHE A 368 -14.40 0.95 -10.89
N ILE A 369 -14.98 1.45 -11.98
CA ILE A 369 -16.05 2.47 -11.90
C ILE A 369 -17.26 1.88 -11.19
N VAL A 370 -17.71 0.68 -11.58
CA VAL A 370 -18.83 -0.02 -10.94
C VAL A 370 -18.53 -0.32 -9.48
N TRP A 371 -17.32 -0.78 -9.16
CA TRP A 371 -16.88 -0.97 -7.78
C TRP A 371 -17.02 0.32 -6.96
N GLY A 372 -16.57 1.46 -7.48
CA GLY A 372 -16.71 2.76 -6.82
C GLY A 372 -18.17 3.18 -6.63
N VAL A 373 -19.00 3.00 -7.66
CA VAL A 373 -20.46 3.28 -7.60
C VAL A 373 -21.15 2.41 -6.57
N LEU A 374 -20.86 1.10 -6.54
CA LEU A 374 -21.41 0.16 -5.54
C LEU A 374 -21.04 0.59 -4.12
N HIS A 375 -19.75 0.89 -3.87
CA HIS A 375 -19.31 1.36 -2.55
C HIS A 375 -19.97 2.69 -2.16
N GLY A 376 -20.12 3.63 -3.11
CA GLY A 376 -20.85 4.88 -2.90
C GLY A 376 -22.30 4.65 -2.52
N ALA A 377 -23.00 3.80 -3.27
CA ALA A 377 -24.39 3.43 -3.01
C ALA A 377 -24.55 2.73 -1.65
N LEU A 378 -23.71 1.76 -1.33
CA LEU A 378 -23.72 1.05 -0.05
C LEU A 378 -23.50 1.98 1.15
N VAL A 379 -22.60 2.97 1.04
CA VAL A 379 -22.42 3.99 2.08
C VAL A 379 -23.65 4.90 2.19
N CYS A 380 -24.26 5.29 1.08
CA CYS A 380 -25.49 6.10 1.08
C CYS A 380 -26.68 5.32 1.68
N VAL A 381 -26.87 4.07 1.30
CA VAL A 381 -27.91 3.18 1.85
C VAL A 381 -27.71 3.00 3.36
N HIS A 382 -26.47 2.70 3.80
CA HIS A 382 -26.19 2.60 5.24
C HIS A 382 -26.51 3.89 5.99
N LYS A 383 -26.09 5.05 5.47
CA LYS A 383 -26.39 6.35 6.11
C LYS A 383 -27.89 6.63 6.15
N PHE A 384 -28.62 6.38 5.06
CA PHE A 384 -30.06 6.54 5.01
C PHE A 384 -30.75 5.65 6.05
N TRP A 385 -30.42 4.35 6.05
CA TRP A 385 -31.02 3.39 6.97
C TRP A 385 -30.72 3.73 8.43
N SER A 386 -29.45 3.93 8.77
CA SER A 386 -29.02 4.18 10.15
C SER A 386 -29.51 5.53 10.68
N GLN A 387 -29.38 6.62 9.91
CA GLN A 387 -29.64 7.97 10.42
C GLN A 387 -31.07 8.46 10.18
N THR A 388 -31.72 8.03 9.07
CA THR A 388 -33.07 8.51 8.72
C THR A 388 -34.13 7.52 9.20
N VAL A 389 -33.96 6.22 8.96
CA VAL A 389 -34.95 5.21 9.34
C VAL A 389 -34.84 4.86 10.82
N LEU A 390 -33.66 4.44 11.27
CA LEU A 390 -33.42 4.03 12.66
C LEU A 390 -33.12 5.19 13.61
N LYS A 391 -32.89 6.39 13.09
CA LYS A 391 -32.56 7.63 13.84
C LYS A 391 -31.37 7.46 14.79
N HIS A 392 -30.42 6.58 14.43
CA HIS A 392 -29.20 6.39 15.20
C HIS A 392 -28.27 7.60 15.07
N ASP A 393 -27.46 7.84 16.10
CA ASP A 393 -26.35 8.78 16.04
C ASP A 393 -25.32 8.37 14.98
N ARG A 394 -24.58 9.34 14.44
CA ARG A 394 -23.53 9.11 13.42
C ARG A 394 -22.38 8.23 13.91
N ARG A 395 -22.22 8.06 15.22
CA ARG A 395 -21.20 7.23 15.87
C ARG A 395 -21.77 5.95 16.45
N TYR A 396 -23.05 5.65 16.18
CA TYR A 396 -23.66 4.42 16.68
C TYR A 396 -22.94 3.19 16.13
N HIS A 397 -22.59 2.29 17.02
CA HIS A 397 -22.10 0.95 16.70
C HIS A 397 -22.99 -0.08 17.41
N PRO A 398 -23.46 -1.11 16.72
CA PRO A 398 -24.24 -2.19 17.35
C PRO A 398 -23.37 -2.98 18.33
N SER A 399 -24.02 -3.65 19.28
CA SER A 399 -23.36 -4.54 20.26
C SER A 399 -23.94 -5.95 20.22
N GLY A 400 -23.28 -6.90 20.85
CA GLY A 400 -23.72 -8.30 20.97
C GLY A 400 -24.03 -8.95 19.62
N LEU A 401 -25.13 -9.69 19.56
CA LEU A 401 -25.56 -10.43 18.35
C LEU A 401 -25.78 -9.52 17.14
N ARG A 402 -26.30 -8.31 17.36
CA ARG A 402 -26.48 -7.33 16.25
C ARG A 402 -25.15 -6.96 15.62
N ARG A 403 -24.10 -6.78 16.42
CA ARG A 403 -22.75 -6.51 15.90
C ARG A 403 -22.23 -7.67 15.08
N PHE A 404 -22.39 -8.90 15.58
CA PHE A 404 -21.98 -10.09 14.86
C PHE A 404 -22.66 -10.18 13.48
N ILE A 405 -23.99 -10.02 13.43
CA ILE A 405 -24.76 -10.03 12.18
C ILE A 405 -24.30 -8.90 11.25
N SER A 406 -24.10 -7.68 11.77
CA SER A 406 -23.66 -6.53 10.98
C SER A 406 -22.28 -6.74 10.38
N VAL A 407 -21.31 -7.25 11.15
CA VAL A 407 -19.97 -7.61 10.65
C VAL A 407 -20.06 -8.71 9.60
N PHE A 408 -20.85 -9.75 9.85
CA PHE A 408 -21.04 -10.86 8.92
C PHE A 408 -21.59 -10.37 7.58
N ILE A 409 -22.67 -9.57 7.58
CA ILE A 409 -23.24 -9.00 6.35
C ILE A 409 -22.24 -8.09 5.65
N THR A 410 -21.56 -7.20 6.39
CA THR A 410 -20.59 -6.27 5.82
C THR A 410 -19.45 -7.03 5.16
N PHE A 411 -18.92 -8.08 5.79
CA PHE A 411 -17.86 -8.92 5.23
C PHE A 411 -18.29 -9.56 3.89
N HIS A 412 -19.50 -10.15 3.83
CA HIS A 412 -19.97 -10.78 2.58
C HIS A 412 -20.25 -9.77 1.46
N VAL A 413 -20.80 -8.60 1.81
CA VAL A 413 -20.96 -7.49 0.86
C VAL A 413 -19.60 -7.03 0.32
N LEU A 414 -18.60 -6.91 1.17
CA LEU A 414 -17.23 -6.59 0.75
C LEU A 414 -16.66 -7.65 -0.18
N CYS A 415 -16.76 -8.94 0.19
CA CYS A 415 -16.30 -10.03 -0.66
C CYS A 415 -16.96 -9.97 -2.05
N PHE A 416 -18.26 -9.73 -2.12
CA PHE A 416 -18.94 -9.57 -3.41
C PHE A 416 -18.39 -8.38 -4.22
N THR A 417 -18.16 -7.23 -3.60
CA THR A 417 -17.62 -6.06 -4.31
C THR A 417 -16.20 -6.29 -4.82
N TRP A 418 -15.39 -7.12 -4.14
CA TRP A 418 -14.04 -7.48 -4.56
C TRP A 418 -14.00 -8.29 -5.87
N LEU A 419 -15.10 -8.90 -6.32
CA LEU A 419 -15.18 -9.52 -7.65
C LEU A 419 -14.89 -8.50 -8.76
N PHE A 420 -15.49 -7.30 -8.67
CA PHE A 420 -15.26 -6.23 -9.63
C PHE A 420 -13.83 -5.65 -9.57
N PHE A 421 -13.17 -5.84 -8.47
CA PHE A 421 -11.79 -5.39 -8.29
C PHE A 421 -10.77 -6.37 -8.88
N ARG A 422 -11.02 -7.70 -8.78
CA ARG A 422 -10.09 -8.75 -9.22
C ARG A 422 -10.33 -9.21 -10.65
N CYS A 423 -11.58 -9.30 -11.07
CA CYS A 423 -11.92 -9.76 -12.42
C CYS A 423 -11.58 -8.68 -13.46
N LYS A 424 -11.05 -9.11 -14.61
CA LYS A 424 -10.63 -8.21 -15.68
C LYS A 424 -11.80 -7.49 -16.37
N ASP A 425 -12.96 -8.15 -16.49
CA ASP A 425 -14.15 -7.68 -17.18
C ASP A 425 -15.44 -8.20 -16.52
N PHE A 426 -16.61 -7.74 -17.01
CA PHE A 426 -17.92 -8.15 -16.49
C PHE A 426 -18.23 -9.61 -16.80
N ASP A 427 -17.74 -10.16 -17.90
CA ASP A 427 -17.98 -11.55 -18.26
C ASP A 427 -17.31 -12.47 -17.22
N ALA A 428 -16.08 -12.16 -16.83
CA ALA A 428 -15.38 -12.87 -15.75
C ALA A 428 -16.14 -12.78 -14.42
N VAL A 429 -16.67 -11.61 -14.05
CA VAL A 429 -17.52 -11.45 -12.85
C VAL A 429 -18.75 -12.33 -12.96
N TRP A 430 -19.43 -12.31 -14.12
CA TRP A 430 -20.64 -13.12 -14.34
C TRP A 430 -20.36 -14.62 -14.27
N VAL A 431 -19.26 -15.08 -14.85
CA VAL A 431 -18.84 -16.49 -14.78
C VAL A 431 -18.63 -16.91 -13.32
N MET A 432 -17.93 -16.11 -12.52
CA MET A 432 -17.71 -16.37 -11.09
C MET A 432 -19.05 -16.46 -10.33
N VAL A 433 -19.93 -15.49 -10.53
CA VAL A 433 -21.27 -15.47 -9.88
C VAL A 433 -22.09 -16.68 -10.31
N LYS A 434 -22.18 -16.96 -11.61
CA LYS A 434 -22.91 -18.11 -12.15
C LYS A 434 -22.38 -19.41 -11.56
N GLN A 435 -21.07 -19.59 -11.50
CA GLN A 435 -20.43 -20.79 -10.95
C GLN A 435 -20.81 -21.01 -9.48
N MET A 436 -20.76 -19.95 -8.65
CA MET A 436 -21.14 -20.02 -7.23
C MET A 436 -22.57 -20.50 -7.01
N PHE A 437 -23.52 -20.04 -7.84
CA PHE A 437 -24.95 -20.36 -7.64
C PHE A 437 -25.43 -21.60 -8.39
N THR A 438 -24.85 -21.95 -9.55
CA THR A 438 -25.37 -23.05 -10.39
C THR A 438 -24.55 -24.33 -10.31
N LYS A 439 -23.31 -24.26 -9.82
CA LYS A 439 -22.37 -25.41 -9.76
C LYS A 439 -21.89 -25.70 -8.34
N PHE A 440 -22.67 -25.31 -7.34
CA PHE A 440 -22.36 -25.61 -5.95
C PHE A 440 -22.42 -27.11 -5.69
N ASN A 441 -21.28 -27.70 -5.31
CA ASN A 441 -21.17 -29.11 -4.97
C ASN A 441 -20.54 -29.28 -3.59
N PRO A 442 -21.34 -29.55 -2.53
CA PRO A 442 -20.82 -29.67 -1.17
C PRO A 442 -19.98 -30.94 -0.94
N SER A 443 -20.11 -31.97 -1.80
CA SER A 443 -19.41 -33.25 -1.60
C SER A 443 -17.88 -33.13 -1.78
N VAL A 444 -17.40 -32.13 -2.54
CA VAL A 444 -15.96 -31.89 -2.76
C VAL A 444 -15.30 -31.08 -1.63
N LEU A 445 -16.10 -30.41 -0.78
CA LEU A 445 -15.55 -29.50 0.24
C LEU A 445 -14.62 -30.20 1.26
N PRO A 446 -14.89 -31.42 1.75
CA PRO A 446 -13.95 -32.12 2.64
C PRO A 446 -12.57 -32.30 2.02
N ASP A 447 -12.50 -32.71 0.75
CA ASP A 447 -11.24 -32.92 0.03
C ASP A 447 -10.53 -31.58 -0.21
N VAL A 448 -11.28 -30.53 -0.54
CA VAL A 448 -10.76 -29.17 -0.67
C VAL A 448 -10.14 -28.68 0.64
N PHE A 449 -10.84 -28.85 1.77
CA PHE A 449 -10.29 -28.45 3.08
C PHE A 449 -9.04 -29.26 3.45
N MET A 450 -9.00 -30.53 3.15
CA MET A 450 -7.82 -31.36 3.41
C MET A 450 -6.65 -31.02 2.47
N GLY A 451 -6.94 -30.82 1.19
CA GLY A 451 -5.93 -30.49 0.17
C GLY A 451 -5.29 -29.11 0.37
N TYR A 452 -6.09 -28.14 0.78
CA TYR A 452 -5.66 -26.75 1.00
C TYR A 452 -5.59 -26.35 2.48
N LYS A 453 -5.38 -27.30 3.39
CA LYS A 453 -5.44 -27.08 4.85
C LYS A 453 -4.57 -25.92 5.34
N TYR A 454 -3.38 -25.73 4.79
CA TYR A 454 -2.50 -24.63 5.18
C TYR A 454 -3.02 -23.26 4.70
N VAL A 455 -3.65 -23.20 3.53
CA VAL A 455 -4.33 -21.99 3.05
C VAL A 455 -5.44 -21.60 4.02
N PHE A 456 -6.32 -22.53 4.38
CA PHE A 456 -7.42 -22.25 5.30
C PHE A 456 -6.95 -21.91 6.71
N LEU A 457 -5.89 -22.56 7.20
CA LEU A 457 -5.28 -22.20 8.49
C LEU A 457 -4.75 -20.75 8.47
N LEU A 458 -4.07 -20.33 7.40
CA LEU A 458 -3.60 -18.95 7.23
C LEU A 458 -4.75 -17.96 7.08
N MET A 459 -5.82 -18.32 6.36
CA MET A 459 -7.02 -17.48 6.26
C MET A 459 -7.68 -17.26 7.62
N ILE A 460 -7.87 -18.32 8.39
CA ILE A 460 -8.45 -18.24 9.75
C ILE A 460 -7.53 -17.43 10.66
N PHE A 461 -6.22 -17.70 10.62
CA PHE A 461 -5.24 -16.94 11.39
C PHE A 461 -5.31 -15.43 11.07
N ALA A 462 -5.30 -15.06 9.78
CA ALA A 462 -5.38 -13.66 9.36
C ALA A 462 -6.68 -12.99 9.84
N LEU A 463 -7.83 -13.69 9.78
CA LEU A 463 -9.08 -13.19 10.32
C LEU A 463 -9.00 -12.98 11.84
N LEU A 464 -8.48 -13.95 12.58
CA LEU A 464 -8.37 -13.87 14.03
C LEU A 464 -7.46 -12.72 14.49
N THR A 465 -6.44 -12.35 13.71
CA THR A 465 -5.58 -11.20 14.04
C THR A 465 -6.33 -9.87 14.15
N HIS A 466 -7.51 -9.74 13.52
CA HIS A 466 -8.34 -8.53 13.61
C HIS A 466 -8.98 -8.31 14.99
N TRP A 467 -9.03 -9.33 15.83
CA TRP A 467 -9.55 -9.23 17.21
C TRP A 467 -8.45 -9.21 18.27
N ILE A 468 -7.16 -9.21 17.85
CA ILE A 468 -6.05 -9.07 18.80
C ILE A 468 -6.07 -7.66 19.38
N PRO A 469 -6.16 -7.50 20.72
CA PRO A 469 -6.16 -6.19 21.36
C PRO A 469 -4.82 -5.46 21.15
N ASP A 470 -4.84 -4.14 21.04
CA ASP A 470 -3.64 -3.28 20.95
C ASP A 470 -2.64 -3.51 22.09
N SER A 471 -3.12 -3.97 23.24
CA SER A 471 -2.28 -4.31 24.40
C SER A 471 -1.25 -5.41 24.09
N TRP A 472 -1.58 -6.36 23.20
CA TRP A 472 -0.65 -7.40 22.74
C TRP A 472 0.42 -6.82 21.82
N GLN A 473 0.03 -5.98 20.88
CA GLN A 473 0.98 -5.26 20.04
C GLN A 473 1.96 -4.46 20.89
N ASN A 474 1.45 -3.68 21.83
CA ASN A 474 2.26 -2.90 22.77
C ASN A 474 3.17 -3.78 23.62
N ARG A 475 2.76 -5.01 23.97
CA ARG A 475 3.60 -5.98 24.68
C ARG A 475 4.75 -6.47 23.80
N CYS A 476 4.48 -6.82 22.54
CA CYS A 476 5.52 -7.24 21.59
C CYS A 476 6.54 -6.12 21.36
N VAL A 477 6.08 -4.89 21.15
CA VAL A 477 6.96 -3.72 21.00
C VAL A 477 7.84 -3.54 22.25
N ARG A 478 7.29 -3.64 23.48
CA ARG A 478 8.07 -3.56 24.73
C ARG A 478 9.09 -4.67 24.88
N ILE A 479 8.80 -5.89 24.39
CA ILE A 479 9.76 -7.00 24.38
C ILE A 479 10.94 -6.66 23.46
N LEU A 480 10.67 -6.18 22.25
CA LEU A 480 11.70 -5.75 21.29
C LEU A 480 12.51 -4.56 21.83
N GLU A 481 11.84 -3.58 22.47
CA GLU A 481 12.50 -2.42 23.08
C GLU A 481 13.49 -2.85 24.18
N LYS A 482 13.09 -3.77 25.08
CA LYS A 482 13.95 -4.29 26.15
C LYS A 482 15.09 -5.15 25.62
N GLY A 483 14.82 -5.98 24.60
CA GLY A 483 15.81 -6.85 23.98
C GLY A 483 16.78 -6.13 23.03
N GLY A 484 16.44 -4.91 22.63
CA GLY A 484 17.27 -4.05 21.81
C GLY A 484 17.61 -4.61 20.44
N VAL A 485 18.75 -4.20 19.91
CA VAL A 485 19.19 -4.56 18.54
C VAL A 485 19.41 -6.06 18.39
N LEU A 486 19.98 -6.73 19.40
CA LEU A 486 20.28 -8.17 19.33
C LEU A 486 19.02 -9.01 19.17
N LEU A 487 18.01 -8.80 20.03
CA LEU A 487 16.75 -9.53 19.92
C LEU A 487 16.04 -9.21 18.60
N SER A 488 16.06 -7.94 18.18
CA SER A 488 15.48 -7.52 16.90
C SER A 488 16.14 -8.24 15.71
N ALA A 489 17.47 -8.34 15.70
CA ALA A 489 18.22 -9.05 14.67
C ALA A 489 17.87 -10.55 14.64
N ILE A 490 17.80 -11.20 15.82
CA ILE A 490 17.40 -12.62 15.92
C ILE A 490 16.00 -12.84 15.36
N VAL A 491 15.02 -12.01 15.77
CA VAL A 491 13.62 -12.16 15.31
C VAL A 491 13.51 -11.92 13.79
N ILE A 492 14.18 -10.88 13.26
CA ILE A 492 14.21 -10.63 11.81
C ILE A 492 14.82 -11.82 11.07
N THR A 493 15.93 -12.40 11.55
CA THR A 493 16.57 -13.56 10.94
C THR A 493 15.64 -14.76 10.91
N ILE A 494 14.93 -15.04 12.01
CA ILE A 494 13.93 -16.13 12.07
C ILE A 494 12.81 -15.89 11.05
N VAL A 495 12.29 -14.67 10.97
CA VAL A 495 11.22 -14.33 10.03
C VAL A 495 11.68 -14.46 8.58
N ILE A 496 12.88 -13.99 8.24
CA ILE A 496 13.48 -14.18 6.91
C ILE A 496 13.63 -15.67 6.60
N PHE A 497 14.11 -16.47 7.55
CA PHE A 497 14.23 -17.92 7.38
C PHE A 497 12.86 -18.58 7.10
N ILE A 498 11.82 -18.23 7.85
CA ILE A 498 10.45 -18.72 7.59
C ILE A 498 9.98 -18.33 6.19
N ILE A 499 10.19 -17.07 5.79
CA ILE A 499 9.82 -16.58 4.46
C ILE A 499 10.53 -17.40 3.37
N MET A 500 11.82 -17.68 3.53
CA MET A 500 12.58 -18.49 2.57
C MET A 500 12.05 -19.93 2.44
N GLN A 501 11.49 -20.51 3.52
CA GLN A 501 10.88 -21.84 3.49
C GLN A 501 9.50 -21.85 2.82
N VAL A 502 8.74 -20.74 2.93
CA VAL A 502 7.37 -20.63 2.42
C VAL A 502 7.32 -20.10 0.99
N LYS A 503 8.32 -19.31 0.61
CA LYS A 503 8.35 -18.62 -0.68
C LYS A 503 8.52 -19.60 -1.82
N SER A 504 7.58 -19.61 -2.77
CA SER A 504 7.79 -20.18 -4.10
C SER A 504 8.81 -19.35 -4.89
N SER A 505 9.37 -19.91 -5.97
CA SER A 505 10.46 -19.31 -6.75
C SER A 505 10.21 -17.90 -7.28
N ASP A 506 8.94 -17.51 -7.47
CA ASP A 506 8.58 -16.25 -8.11
C ASP A 506 8.24 -15.16 -7.11
N ILE A 507 8.82 -13.95 -7.36
CA ILE A 507 8.49 -12.74 -6.61
C ILE A 507 7.11 -12.27 -7.04
N GLN A 508 6.14 -12.30 -6.13
CA GLN A 508 4.82 -11.75 -6.40
C GLN A 508 4.86 -10.21 -6.28
N PRO A 509 4.52 -9.49 -7.36
CA PRO A 509 4.44 -8.03 -7.30
C PRO A 509 3.35 -7.62 -6.31
N PHE A 510 3.49 -6.42 -5.78
CA PHE A 510 2.44 -5.82 -4.97
C PHE A 510 1.19 -5.60 -5.82
N ILE A 511 0.01 -5.88 -5.27
CA ILE A 511 -1.25 -5.90 -6.03
C ILE A 511 -1.55 -4.58 -6.78
N TYR A 512 -1.17 -3.42 -6.21
CA TYR A 512 -1.33 -2.11 -6.85
C TYR A 512 -0.34 -1.83 -7.99
N PHE A 513 0.61 -2.71 -8.25
CA PHE A 513 1.49 -2.61 -9.42
C PHE A 513 0.89 -3.33 -10.64
N GLN A 514 -0.24 -4.00 -10.46
CA GLN A 514 -0.94 -4.75 -11.51
C GLN A 514 -2.05 -3.93 -12.19
N PHE A 515 -2.39 -2.76 -11.61
CA PHE A 515 -3.51 -1.92 -12.07
C PHE A 515 -3.06 -0.61 -12.69
#